data_d09951d20fad7be34ef27f477292cc1d
#
_entry.id   d09951d20fad7be34ef27f477292cc1d
#
_cell.length_a   1.000
_cell.length_b   1.000
_cell.length_c   1.000
_cell.angle_alpha   90.00
_cell.angle_beta   90.00
_cell.angle_gamma   90.00
#
_symmetry.space_group_name_H-M   'P 1'
#
loop_
_entity.id
_entity.type
_entity.pdbx_description
1 polymer ?
#
loop_
_entity_poly.entity_id
_entity_poly.type
_entity_poly.pdbx_seq_one_letter_code
_entity_poly.pdbx_strand_id
1 'polypeptide(L)'
;YEMTSSLVGSEMCIRDSFDKRALSYATIFDPESGWFRPRNEKGVFSSLPEKGRLQEGYGCVESNPYQQGWFVPHDVEGMIRLMGGREKVLADLTDMFEKTPGDYLWNDYYNHANEPVHHVPFLFNRLGMPSLTQKWTRDICRNAYHDKVTGLVGNEDVGQMSAWYMFNCAGFYPVAPSSNIYNIGSPCVEALSIRMSNGKEIKMTTENWSEENVYIKELYVNGKKYDKSYLTYEDVQAGITLHFVMSGKPNYKRAVSVDARPASLSSPGKTMFYQISDSK
;
A
#
# COMPACT_ATOMS: atom_id res chain seq x y z
N TYR A 1 8.99 43.92 3.32
CA TYR A 1 9.48 43.08 4.47
C TYR A 1 8.32 42.51 5.30
N GLU A 2 7.19 43.22 5.47
CA GLU A 2 6.03 42.72 6.22
C GLU A 2 5.15 41.74 5.44
N MET A 3 5.16 41.77 4.10
CA MET A 3 4.39 40.83 3.28
C MET A 3 4.97 39.41 3.31
N THR A 4 6.26 39.24 3.46
CA THR A 4 6.90 37.91 3.52
C THR A 4 6.62 37.18 4.84
N SER A 5 6.54 37.89 5.95
CA SER A 5 6.21 37.28 7.25
C SER A 5 4.76 36.84 7.35
N SER A 6 3.84 37.55 6.70
CA SER A 6 2.41 37.19 6.68
C SER A 6 2.12 35.98 5.76
N LEU A 7 2.87 35.86 4.65
CA LEU A 7 2.81 34.67 3.78
C LEU A 7 3.34 33.42 4.47
N VAL A 8 4.47 33.50 5.13
CA VAL A 8 5.03 32.38 5.92
C VAL A 8 4.08 31.97 7.05
N GLY A 9 3.43 32.93 7.73
CA GLY A 9 2.43 32.63 8.75
C GLY A 9 1.19 31.94 8.19
N SER A 10 0.72 32.33 7.01
CA SER A 10 -0.45 31.71 6.37
C SER A 10 -0.15 30.31 5.84
N GLU A 11 1.03 30.05 5.30
CA GLU A 11 1.48 28.71 4.86
C GLU A 11 1.61 27.75 6.05
N MET A 12 2.15 28.19 7.18
CA MET A 12 2.19 27.41 8.41
C MET A 12 0.78 27.06 8.90
N CYS A 13 -0.15 28.01 8.92
CA CYS A 13 -1.54 27.77 9.30
C CYS A 13 -2.26 26.78 8.36
N ILE A 14 -1.99 26.87 7.06
CA ILE A 14 -2.52 25.93 6.06
C ILE A 14 -1.97 24.54 6.30
N ARG A 15 -0.68 24.40 6.45
CA ARG A 15 -0.02 23.11 6.73
C ARG A 15 -0.56 22.47 8.01
N ASP A 16 -0.61 23.22 9.12
CA ASP A 16 -1.13 22.72 10.39
C ASP A 16 -2.60 22.28 10.28
N SER A 17 -3.38 22.97 9.45
CA SER A 17 -4.77 22.59 9.17
C SER A 17 -4.84 21.26 8.41
N PHE A 18 -4.00 21.05 7.40
CA PHE A 18 -3.97 19.79 6.65
C PHE A 18 -3.40 18.64 7.49
N ASP A 19 -2.37 18.88 8.31
CA ASP A 19 -1.82 17.89 9.22
C ASP A 19 -2.88 17.40 10.22
N LYS A 20 -3.68 18.32 10.79
CA LYS A 20 -4.83 17.95 11.63
C LYS A 20 -5.89 17.16 10.86
N ARG A 21 -6.22 17.58 9.64
CA ARG A 21 -7.21 16.88 8.81
C ARG A 21 -6.74 15.50 8.40
N ALA A 22 -5.46 15.29 8.18
CA ALA A 22 -4.87 13.98 7.89
C ALA A 22 -5.11 12.95 9.02
N LEU A 23 -5.32 13.41 10.25
CA LEU A 23 -5.65 12.55 11.39
C LEU A 23 -7.16 12.35 11.60
N SER A 24 -8.02 12.96 10.77
CA SER A 24 -9.47 12.92 10.94
C SER A 24 -10.07 11.51 10.79
N TYR A 25 -9.37 10.59 10.14
CA TYR A 25 -9.79 9.18 10.06
C TYR A 25 -10.03 8.56 11.44
N ALA A 26 -9.32 9.02 12.49
CA ALA A 26 -9.50 8.55 13.86
C ALA A 26 -10.91 8.87 14.41
N THR A 27 -11.61 9.86 13.87
CA THR A 27 -12.95 10.24 14.33
C THR A 27 -14.04 9.25 13.95
N ILE A 28 -13.78 8.41 12.94
CA ILE A 28 -14.70 7.35 12.50
C ILE A 28 -14.24 5.96 13.00
N PHE A 29 -13.22 5.91 13.86
CA PHE A 29 -12.85 4.68 14.55
C PHE A 29 -13.76 4.52 15.79
N ASP A 30 -14.41 3.38 15.87
CA ASP A 30 -15.23 2.99 17.01
C ASP A 30 -14.44 2.04 17.93
N PRO A 31 -14.04 2.50 19.12
CA PRO A 31 -13.25 1.69 20.04
C PRO A 31 -14.03 0.49 20.62
N GLU A 32 -15.35 0.52 20.63
CA GLU A 32 -16.20 -0.58 21.12
C GLU A 32 -16.16 -1.76 20.16
N SER A 33 -16.32 -1.50 18.86
CA SER A 33 -16.23 -2.55 17.83
C SER A 33 -14.77 -2.84 17.42
N GLY A 34 -13.84 -1.93 17.72
CA GLY A 34 -12.44 -1.99 17.28
C GLY A 34 -12.26 -1.81 15.77
N TRP A 35 -13.21 -1.11 15.13
CA TRP A 35 -13.23 -0.96 13.68
C TRP A 35 -13.67 0.44 13.23
N PHE A 36 -13.38 0.80 11.96
CA PHE A 36 -13.83 2.04 11.35
C PHE A 36 -15.29 1.91 10.90
N ARG A 37 -16.12 2.90 11.28
CA ARG A 37 -17.53 2.94 10.98
C ARG A 37 -17.97 4.35 10.62
N PRO A 38 -18.89 4.52 9.65
CA PRO A 38 -19.51 5.81 9.40
C PRO A 38 -20.22 6.35 10.65
N ARG A 39 -20.17 7.67 10.84
CA ARG A 39 -20.87 8.41 11.90
C ARG A 39 -21.80 9.43 11.29
N ASN A 40 -22.95 9.62 11.88
CA ASN A 40 -23.83 10.74 11.55
C ASN A 40 -23.38 12.03 12.26
N GLU A 41 -24.02 13.16 11.92
CA GLU A 41 -23.76 14.49 12.51
C GLU A 41 -23.96 14.56 14.04
N LYS A 42 -24.75 13.65 14.62
CA LYS A 42 -24.93 13.53 16.07
C LYS A 42 -23.83 12.69 16.72
N GLY A 43 -22.86 12.21 15.96
CA GLY A 43 -21.78 11.37 16.44
C GLY A 43 -22.13 9.91 16.67
N VAL A 44 -23.30 9.46 16.22
CA VAL A 44 -23.75 8.08 16.36
C VAL A 44 -23.18 7.24 15.24
N PHE A 45 -22.53 6.14 15.57
CA PHE A 45 -22.01 5.19 14.60
C PHE A 45 -23.12 4.38 13.91
N SER A 46 -22.95 4.12 12.62
CA SER A 46 -23.81 3.17 11.89
C SER A 46 -23.63 1.74 12.43
N SER A 47 -24.60 0.87 12.18
CA SER A 47 -24.40 -0.57 12.45
C SER A 47 -23.28 -1.14 11.58
N LEU A 48 -22.61 -2.21 12.05
CA LEU A 48 -21.72 -3.01 11.23
C LEU A 48 -22.49 -4.22 10.67
N PRO A 49 -22.22 -4.63 9.42
CA PRO A 49 -22.70 -5.92 8.94
C PRO A 49 -22.00 -7.05 9.68
N GLU A 50 -22.55 -8.25 9.57
CA GLU A 50 -21.82 -9.45 9.99
C GLU A 50 -20.58 -9.62 9.09
N LYS A 51 -19.42 -9.83 9.71
CA LYS A 51 -18.15 -9.98 8.99
C LYS A 51 -18.24 -11.19 8.04
N GLY A 52 -17.84 -11.00 6.79
CA GLY A 52 -17.90 -12.03 5.76
C GLY A 52 -19.26 -12.17 5.07
N ARG A 53 -20.09 -11.14 5.13
CA ARG A 53 -21.30 -11.04 4.30
C ARG A 53 -21.18 -9.89 3.31
N LEU A 54 -21.49 -10.18 2.04
CA LEU A 54 -21.59 -9.17 1.00
C LEU A 54 -22.79 -8.28 1.30
N GLN A 55 -22.56 -7.20 2.00
CA GLN A 55 -23.56 -6.20 2.27
C GLN A 55 -23.02 -4.85 1.88
N GLU A 56 -23.48 -4.39 0.73
CA GLU A 56 -23.29 -3.00 0.34
C GLU A 56 -24.02 -2.07 1.27
N GLY A 57 -23.51 -0.89 1.43
CA GLY A 57 -24.14 0.13 2.27
C GLY A 57 -23.36 0.37 3.56
N TYR A 58 -24.09 0.52 4.64
CA TYR A 58 -23.50 0.91 5.94
C TYR A 58 -22.61 2.16 5.87
N GLY A 59 -22.91 3.07 4.89
CA GLY A 59 -22.12 4.27 4.62
C GLY A 59 -20.88 4.07 3.75
N CYS A 60 -20.70 2.89 3.18
CA CYS A 60 -19.69 2.57 2.16
C CYS A 60 -20.34 2.47 0.79
N VAL A 61 -19.63 2.85 -0.26
CA VAL A 61 -20.04 2.73 -1.66
C VAL A 61 -19.27 1.58 -2.28
N GLU A 62 -19.97 0.70 -3.01
CA GLU A 62 -19.39 -0.46 -3.72
C GLU A 62 -18.57 -1.41 -2.83
N SER A 63 -18.79 -1.39 -1.54
CA SER A 63 -18.04 -2.19 -0.59
C SER A 63 -18.71 -2.22 0.78
N ASN A 64 -18.05 -2.82 1.75
CA ASN A 64 -18.46 -2.86 3.13
C ASN A 64 -17.40 -2.23 4.06
N PRO A 65 -17.71 -1.94 5.33
CA PRO A 65 -16.75 -1.37 6.27
C PRO A 65 -15.49 -2.22 6.49
N TYR A 66 -15.57 -3.54 6.34
CA TYR A 66 -14.41 -4.42 6.51
C TYR A 66 -13.43 -4.40 5.35
N GLN A 67 -13.86 -3.93 4.18
CA GLN A 67 -12.99 -3.65 3.03
C GLN A 67 -12.43 -2.23 3.12
N GLN A 68 -13.28 -1.22 3.27
CA GLN A 68 -12.86 0.18 3.30
C GLN A 68 -12.19 0.61 4.62
N GLY A 69 -12.39 -0.11 5.70
CA GLY A 69 -11.73 0.20 6.98
C GLY A 69 -10.20 0.10 6.97
N TRP A 70 -9.62 -0.49 5.93
CA TRP A 70 -8.17 -0.49 5.70
C TRP A 70 -7.66 0.79 5.03
N PHE A 71 -8.55 1.69 4.57
CA PHE A 71 -8.17 2.84 3.74
C PHE A 71 -7.58 3.99 4.56
N VAL A 72 -6.44 3.73 5.19
CA VAL A 72 -5.59 4.73 5.86
C VAL A 72 -4.15 4.61 5.31
N PRO A 73 -3.92 4.71 3.99
CA PRO A 73 -2.62 4.43 3.38
C PRO A 73 -1.54 5.42 3.80
N HIS A 74 -1.90 6.64 4.20
CA HIS A 74 -1.00 7.69 4.64
C HIS A 74 -0.55 7.52 6.10
N ASP A 75 -1.34 6.85 6.95
CA ASP A 75 -1.02 6.66 8.36
C ASP A 75 -1.30 5.24 8.89
N VAL A 76 -0.67 4.26 8.26
CA VAL A 76 -0.81 2.84 8.64
C VAL A 76 -0.39 2.60 10.10
N GLU A 77 0.61 3.32 10.62
CA GLU A 77 1.02 3.18 12.02
C GLU A 77 -0.03 3.68 12.99
N GLY A 78 -0.69 4.80 12.67
CA GLY A 78 -1.82 5.31 13.45
C GLY A 78 -3.01 4.36 13.42
N MET A 79 -3.33 3.80 12.26
CA MET A 79 -4.36 2.77 12.09
C MET A 79 -4.05 1.53 12.95
N ILE A 80 -2.82 1.01 12.89
CA ILE A 80 -2.39 -0.14 13.70
C ILE A 80 -2.59 0.12 15.20
N ARG A 81 -2.24 1.31 15.69
CA ARG A 81 -2.45 1.67 17.09
C ARG A 81 -3.93 1.69 17.48
N LEU A 82 -4.78 2.29 16.66
CA LEU A 82 -6.23 2.35 16.91
C LEU A 82 -6.84 0.95 16.94
N MET A 83 -6.46 0.08 16.01
CA MET A 83 -7.01 -1.27 15.88
C MET A 83 -6.47 -2.26 16.92
N GLY A 84 -5.67 -1.84 17.89
CA GLY A 84 -5.20 -2.68 19.00
C GLY A 84 -3.83 -3.31 18.82
N GLY A 85 -3.06 -2.82 17.84
CA GLY A 85 -1.65 -3.18 17.67
C GLY A 85 -1.37 -4.17 16.56
N ARG A 86 -0.08 -4.43 16.33
CA ARG A 86 0.42 -5.17 15.16
C ARG A 86 -0.10 -6.60 15.08
N GLU A 87 -0.11 -7.31 16.19
CA GLU A 87 -0.48 -8.73 16.22
C GLU A 87 -1.94 -8.91 15.79
N LYS A 88 -2.83 -8.06 16.34
CA LYS A 88 -4.24 -8.08 15.98
C LYS A 88 -4.47 -7.72 14.51
N VAL A 89 -3.84 -6.63 14.05
CA VAL A 89 -3.96 -6.19 12.64
C VAL A 89 -3.39 -7.23 11.69
N LEU A 90 -2.27 -7.87 12.03
CA LEU A 90 -1.71 -8.96 11.23
C LEU A 90 -2.66 -10.16 11.15
N ALA A 91 -3.29 -10.55 12.26
CA ALA A 91 -4.24 -11.64 12.29
C ALA A 91 -5.49 -11.31 11.46
N ASP A 92 -6.09 -10.13 11.63
CA ASP A 92 -7.28 -9.70 10.88
C ASP A 92 -7.01 -9.60 9.37
N LEU A 93 -5.84 -9.06 9.00
CA LEU A 93 -5.45 -8.91 7.59
C LEU A 93 -5.14 -10.27 6.94
N THR A 94 -4.50 -11.17 7.67
CA THR A 94 -4.21 -12.53 7.19
C THR A 94 -5.52 -13.30 7.00
N ASP A 95 -6.43 -13.26 7.97
CA ASP A 95 -7.76 -13.88 7.89
C ASP A 95 -8.56 -13.39 6.66
N MET A 96 -8.52 -12.09 6.39
CA MET A 96 -9.15 -11.49 5.22
C MET A 96 -8.62 -12.11 3.91
N PHE A 97 -7.31 -12.18 3.74
CA PHE A 97 -6.70 -12.74 2.51
C PHE A 97 -6.90 -14.26 2.39
N GLU A 98 -6.82 -15.00 3.47
CA GLU A 98 -7.02 -16.46 3.46
C GLU A 98 -8.45 -16.86 3.14
N LYS A 99 -9.43 -16.00 3.41
CA LYS A 99 -10.85 -16.20 3.09
C LYS A 99 -11.24 -15.63 1.72
N THR A 100 -10.37 -14.86 1.09
CA THR A 100 -10.63 -14.28 -0.22
C THR A 100 -10.73 -15.38 -1.27
N PRO A 101 -11.79 -15.40 -2.13
CA PRO A 101 -11.87 -16.30 -3.26
C PRO A 101 -10.68 -16.10 -4.21
N GLY A 102 -10.18 -17.21 -4.77
CA GLY A 102 -8.97 -17.20 -5.58
C GLY A 102 -9.09 -16.49 -6.94
N ASP A 103 -10.29 -16.12 -7.36
CA ASP A 103 -10.53 -15.31 -8.56
C ASP A 103 -10.47 -13.80 -8.31
N TYR A 104 -10.41 -13.38 -7.04
CA TYR A 104 -10.37 -11.98 -6.62
C TYR A 104 -11.50 -11.08 -7.15
N LEU A 105 -12.56 -11.70 -7.67
CA LEU A 105 -13.76 -10.99 -8.14
C LEU A 105 -14.56 -10.47 -6.92
N TRP A 106 -15.67 -9.77 -7.16
CA TRP A 106 -16.55 -9.22 -6.13
C TRP A 106 -16.85 -10.23 -5.01
N ASN A 107 -16.39 -9.93 -3.81
CA ASN A 107 -16.53 -10.79 -2.62
C ASN A 107 -16.53 -9.96 -1.33
N ASP A 108 -16.74 -10.62 -0.20
CA ASP A 108 -16.88 -9.98 1.13
C ASP A 108 -15.55 -9.63 1.81
N TYR A 109 -14.45 -10.17 1.29
CA TYR A 109 -13.13 -10.05 1.86
C TYR A 109 -12.27 -9.09 1.03
N TYR A 110 -11.10 -9.50 0.58
CA TYR A 110 -10.30 -8.68 -0.31
C TYR A 110 -10.87 -8.70 -1.73
N ASN A 111 -11.44 -7.61 -2.16
CA ASN A 111 -12.08 -7.47 -3.47
C ASN A 111 -11.17 -6.66 -4.41
N HIS A 112 -10.34 -7.36 -5.19
CA HIS A 112 -9.42 -6.69 -6.12
C HIS A 112 -10.13 -5.96 -7.27
N ALA A 113 -11.38 -6.31 -7.55
CA ALA A 113 -12.20 -5.64 -8.55
C ALA A 113 -12.59 -4.19 -8.18
N ASN A 114 -12.22 -3.72 -6.98
CA ASN A 114 -12.51 -2.36 -6.52
C ASN A 114 -11.23 -1.68 -5.99
N GLU A 115 -10.84 -0.56 -6.57
CA GLU A 115 -9.56 0.12 -6.42
C GLU A 115 -9.24 0.62 -4.99
N PRO A 116 -10.20 1.02 -4.14
CA PRO A 116 -9.90 1.47 -2.78
C PRO A 116 -9.11 0.47 -1.92
N VAL A 117 -9.07 -0.82 -2.29
CA VAL A 117 -8.32 -1.85 -1.57
C VAL A 117 -6.96 -2.19 -2.18
N HIS A 118 -6.56 -1.59 -3.29
CA HIS A 118 -5.32 -1.92 -4.01
C HIS A 118 -4.04 -1.75 -3.19
N HIS A 119 -4.04 -0.92 -2.16
CA HIS A 119 -2.93 -0.73 -1.23
C HIS A 119 -2.85 -1.83 -0.16
N VAL A 120 -3.94 -2.56 0.09
CA VAL A 120 -4.08 -3.48 1.23
C VAL A 120 -3.04 -4.61 1.25
N PRO A 121 -2.66 -5.26 0.12
CA PRO A 121 -1.62 -6.29 0.10
C PRO A 121 -0.25 -5.79 0.60
N PHE A 122 0.00 -4.48 0.52
CA PHE A 122 1.27 -3.86 0.94
C PHE A 122 1.31 -3.49 2.43
N LEU A 123 0.20 -3.56 3.15
CA LEU A 123 0.15 -3.29 4.59
C LEU A 123 1.02 -4.26 5.38
N PHE A 124 1.23 -5.49 4.90
CA PHE A 124 2.12 -6.46 5.51
C PHE A 124 3.58 -5.98 5.60
N ASN A 125 4.04 -5.14 4.66
CA ASN A 125 5.37 -4.51 4.74
C ASN A 125 5.50 -3.67 6.02
N ARG A 126 4.46 -2.90 6.35
CA ARG A 126 4.42 -2.09 7.56
C ARG A 126 4.35 -2.94 8.84
N LEU A 127 3.68 -4.08 8.75
CA LEU A 127 3.60 -5.06 9.83
C LEU A 127 4.90 -5.88 10.00
N GLY A 128 5.95 -5.64 9.18
CA GLY A 128 7.20 -6.40 9.24
C GLY A 128 7.09 -7.82 8.71
N MET A 129 6.11 -8.07 7.85
CA MET A 129 5.85 -9.36 7.20
C MET A 129 5.90 -9.24 5.67
N PRO A 130 7.02 -8.75 5.08
CA PRO A 130 7.10 -8.50 3.64
C PRO A 130 6.90 -9.77 2.79
N SER A 131 7.16 -10.95 3.33
CA SER A 131 6.86 -12.21 2.65
C SER A 131 5.38 -12.41 2.35
N LEU A 132 4.48 -11.89 3.20
CA LEU A 132 3.03 -11.93 2.93
C LEU A 132 2.64 -10.95 1.82
N THR A 133 3.23 -9.75 1.78
CA THR A 133 3.08 -8.85 0.62
C THR A 133 3.48 -9.57 -0.67
N GLN A 134 4.65 -10.22 -0.69
CA GLN A 134 5.18 -10.94 -1.86
C GLN A 134 4.25 -12.07 -2.30
N LYS A 135 3.75 -12.85 -1.35
CA LYS A 135 2.78 -13.93 -1.60
C LYS A 135 1.53 -13.37 -2.28
N TRP A 136 0.88 -12.42 -1.65
CA TRP A 136 -0.43 -11.96 -2.10
C TRP A 136 -0.36 -11.11 -3.37
N THR A 137 0.65 -10.27 -3.55
CA THR A 137 0.79 -9.50 -4.80
C THR A 137 1.02 -10.41 -6.01
N ARG A 138 1.83 -11.48 -5.86
CA ARG A 138 2.03 -12.49 -6.93
C ARG A 138 0.76 -13.29 -7.19
N ASP A 139 0.05 -13.68 -6.14
CA ASP A 139 -1.19 -14.44 -6.27
C ASP A 139 -2.28 -13.62 -6.99
N ILE A 140 -2.44 -12.34 -6.63
CA ILE A 140 -3.34 -11.41 -7.30
C ILE A 140 -2.95 -11.24 -8.77
N CYS A 141 -1.67 -10.96 -9.08
CA CYS A 141 -1.21 -10.79 -10.46
C CYS A 141 -1.50 -12.02 -11.33
N ARG A 142 -1.41 -13.22 -10.76
CA ARG A 142 -1.67 -14.48 -11.46
C ARG A 142 -3.15 -14.73 -11.72
N ASN A 143 -4.00 -14.41 -10.75
CA ASN A 143 -5.39 -14.88 -10.75
C ASN A 143 -6.41 -13.77 -11.11
N ALA A 144 -6.04 -12.49 -10.94
CA ALA A 144 -6.90 -11.36 -11.23
C ALA A 144 -6.67 -10.75 -12.63
N TYR A 145 -5.61 -11.17 -13.35
CA TYR A 145 -5.23 -10.63 -14.65
C TYR A 145 -4.95 -11.74 -15.64
N HIS A 146 -5.52 -11.65 -16.82
CA HIS A 146 -5.41 -12.68 -17.86
C HIS A 146 -5.20 -12.05 -19.23
N ASP A 147 -4.48 -12.73 -20.13
CA ASP A 147 -4.30 -12.34 -21.53
C ASP A 147 -5.54 -12.66 -22.36
N LYS A 148 -6.61 -11.88 -22.11
CA LYS A 148 -7.92 -12.00 -22.80
C LYS A 148 -8.57 -10.62 -22.89
N VAL A 149 -9.55 -10.46 -23.77
CA VAL A 149 -10.38 -9.24 -23.89
C VAL A 149 -11.08 -8.91 -22.55
N THR A 150 -11.50 -9.95 -21.81
CA THR A 150 -12.10 -9.85 -20.47
C THR A 150 -11.07 -10.19 -19.39
N GLY A 151 -9.84 -9.70 -19.52
CA GLY A 151 -8.72 -10.13 -18.70
C GLY A 151 -8.60 -9.45 -17.35
N LEU A 152 -9.46 -8.50 -17.01
CA LEU A 152 -9.51 -7.81 -15.72
C LEU A 152 -10.68 -8.33 -14.89
N VAL A 153 -10.50 -8.46 -13.58
CA VAL A 153 -11.57 -8.90 -12.65
C VAL A 153 -12.59 -7.81 -12.34
N GLY A 154 -12.33 -6.56 -12.73
CA GLY A 154 -13.21 -5.40 -12.52
C GLY A 154 -13.17 -4.47 -13.70
N ASN A 155 -13.66 -3.24 -13.49
CA ASN A 155 -13.51 -2.17 -14.46
C ASN A 155 -12.05 -1.69 -14.49
N GLU A 156 -11.62 -1.08 -15.61
CA GLU A 156 -10.26 -0.54 -15.76
C GLU A 156 -10.02 0.70 -14.87
N ASP A 157 -11.08 1.47 -14.66
CA ASP A 157 -11.14 2.71 -13.87
C ASP A 157 -9.99 3.67 -14.17
N VAL A 158 -10.04 4.19 -15.41
CA VAL A 158 -9.10 5.20 -15.92
C VAL A 158 -7.63 4.73 -15.88
N GLY A 159 -7.40 3.43 -16.06
CA GLY A 159 -6.06 2.83 -16.09
C GLY A 159 -5.52 2.36 -14.75
N GLN A 160 -6.31 2.43 -13.67
CA GLN A 160 -5.83 2.04 -12.34
C GLN A 160 -5.53 0.53 -12.24
N MET A 161 -6.36 -0.33 -12.82
CA MET A 161 -6.15 -1.77 -12.81
C MET A 161 -4.87 -2.16 -13.56
N SER A 162 -4.69 -1.65 -14.77
CA SER A 162 -3.47 -1.88 -15.56
C SER A 162 -2.23 -1.28 -14.89
N ALA A 163 -2.33 -0.08 -14.32
CA ALA A 163 -1.22 0.55 -13.60
C ALA A 163 -0.80 -0.29 -12.39
N TRP A 164 -1.75 -0.81 -11.62
CA TRP A 164 -1.45 -1.70 -10.49
C TRP A 164 -0.67 -2.93 -10.94
N TYR A 165 -1.13 -3.60 -12.01
CA TYR A 165 -0.44 -4.76 -12.57
C TYR A 165 0.97 -4.43 -13.06
N MET A 166 1.14 -3.33 -13.81
CA MET A 166 2.43 -2.91 -14.35
C MET A 166 3.44 -2.57 -13.25
N PHE A 167 3.03 -1.90 -12.19
CA PHE A 167 3.88 -1.64 -11.03
C PHE A 167 4.29 -2.94 -10.33
N ASN A 168 3.37 -3.89 -10.18
CA ASN A 168 3.69 -5.18 -9.58
C ASN A 168 4.60 -6.02 -10.47
N CYS A 169 4.50 -5.91 -11.80
CA CYS A 169 5.50 -6.48 -12.72
C CYS A 169 6.91 -5.96 -12.43
N ALA A 170 7.03 -4.68 -12.10
CA ALA A 170 8.31 -4.08 -11.69
C ALA A 170 8.72 -4.41 -10.25
N GLY A 171 7.83 -5.00 -9.45
CA GLY A 171 8.10 -5.43 -8.08
C GLY A 171 7.91 -4.36 -7.01
N PHE A 172 7.21 -3.26 -7.29
CA PHE A 172 6.89 -2.21 -6.29
C PHE A 172 5.58 -1.48 -6.64
N TYR A 173 5.02 -0.73 -5.67
CA TYR A 173 3.76 0.00 -5.84
C TYR A 173 3.70 1.28 -4.98
N PRO A 174 3.20 2.42 -5.50
CA PRO A 174 2.96 3.65 -4.76
C PRO A 174 1.67 3.54 -3.95
N VAL A 175 1.77 3.16 -2.68
CA VAL A 175 0.62 2.84 -1.81
C VAL A 175 -0.21 4.06 -1.42
N ALA A 176 0.44 5.20 -1.19
CA ALA A 176 -0.24 6.44 -0.79
C ALA A 176 0.06 7.56 -1.78
N PRO A 177 -0.96 8.19 -2.38
CA PRO A 177 -0.78 9.35 -3.25
C PRO A 177 0.05 10.44 -2.57
N SER A 178 0.92 11.08 -3.34
CA SER A 178 1.83 12.15 -2.88
C SER A 178 2.84 11.73 -1.81
N SER A 179 2.94 10.44 -1.48
CA SER A 179 4.05 9.96 -0.66
C SER A 179 5.31 9.83 -1.50
N ASN A 180 6.48 9.91 -0.85
CA ASN A 180 7.76 9.66 -1.50
C ASN A 180 8.19 8.19 -1.41
N ILE A 181 7.26 7.27 -1.20
CA ILE A 181 7.53 5.85 -0.89
C ILE A 181 6.82 4.94 -1.88
N TYR A 182 7.58 4.01 -2.45
CA TYR A 182 7.09 2.86 -3.18
C TYR A 182 7.30 1.61 -2.35
N ASN A 183 6.24 0.88 -2.05
CA ASN A 183 6.33 -0.38 -1.31
C ASN A 183 6.80 -1.51 -2.22
N ILE A 184 7.75 -2.33 -1.76
CA ILE A 184 8.26 -3.48 -2.51
C ILE A 184 7.27 -4.64 -2.34
N GLY A 185 6.82 -5.17 -3.48
CA GLY A 185 6.06 -6.41 -3.61
C GLY A 185 6.93 -7.56 -4.09
N SER A 186 6.46 -8.27 -5.13
CA SER A 186 7.23 -9.34 -5.79
C SER A 186 7.09 -9.21 -7.31
N PRO A 187 8.19 -9.15 -8.08
CA PRO A 187 8.12 -8.96 -9.53
C PRO A 187 7.39 -10.13 -10.21
N CYS A 188 6.54 -9.82 -11.19
CA CYS A 188 5.73 -10.80 -11.89
C CYS A 188 6.32 -11.22 -13.25
N VAL A 189 7.44 -10.63 -13.65
CA VAL A 189 8.14 -10.91 -14.91
C VAL A 189 9.64 -11.11 -14.65
N GLU A 190 10.31 -11.75 -15.59
CA GLU A 190 11.73 -12.06 -15.48
C GLU A 190 12.62 -10.81 -15.57
N ALA A 191 12.26 -9.88 -16.45
CA ALA A 191 12.96 -8.63 -16.62
C ALA A 191 12.02 -7.54 -17.16
N LEU A 192 12.33 -6.28 -16.83
CA LEU A 192 11.56 -5.12 -17.26
C LEU A 192 12.47 -3.91 -17.39
N SER A 193 12.22 -3.07 -18.40
CA SER A 193 12.87 -1.76 -18.55
C SER A 193 11.81 -0.72 -18.85
N ILE A 194 11.81 0.38 -18.07
CA ILE A 194 10.89 1.50 -18.25
C ILE A 194 11.73 2.77 -18.44
N ARG A 195 11.59 3.41 -19.60
CA ARG A 195 12.15 4.75 -19.84
C ARG A 195 11.16 5.79 -19.31
N MET A 196 11.62 6.60 -18.36
CA MET A 196 10.81 7.68 -17.78
C MET A 196 10.87 8.96 -18.62
N SER A 197 9.93 9.88 -18.41
CA SER A 197 9.84 11.15 -19.13
C SER A 197 11.06 12.06 -18.92
N ASN A 198 11.76 11.93 -17.79
CA ASN A 198 13.01 12.65 -17.50
C ASN A 198 14.25 12.04 -18.19
N GLY A 199 14.07 11.05 -19.07
CA GLY A 199 15.14 10.36 -19.78
C GLY A 199 15.89 9.30 -18.97
N LYS A 200 15.59 9.14 -17.69
CA LYS A 200 16.15 8.10 -16.84
C LYS A 200 15.42 6.76 -17.07
N GLU A 201 15.97 5.69 -16.52
CA GLU A 201 15.47 4.35 -16.75
C GLU A 201 15.35 3.57 -15.44
N ILE A 202 14.26 2.81 -15.31
CA ILE A 202 14.10 1.78 -14.30
C ILE A 202 14.42 0.46 -14.99
N LYS A 203 15.44 -0.24 -14.51
CA LYS A 203 15.79 -1.60 -14.95
C LYS A 203 15.52 -2.58 -13.83
N MET A 204 14.76 -3.62 -14.11
CA MET A 204 14.49 -4.71 -13.18
C MET A 204 14.86 -6.03 -13.83
N THR A 205 15.56 -6.87 -13.08
CA THR A 205 15.91 -8.24 -13.45
C THR A 205 15.68 -9.17 -12.27
N THR A 206 15.45 -10.44 -12.56
CA THR A 206 15.30 -11.49 -11.55
C THR A 206 16.29 -12.62 -11.79
N GLU A 207 16.77 -13.22 -10.73
CA GLU A 207 17.45 -14.52 -10.71
C GLU A 207 16.51 -15.56 -10.11
N ASN A 208 16.48 -16.77 -10.68
CA ASN A 208 15.59 -17.87 -10.28
C ASN A 208 14.10 -17.52 -10.36
N TRP A 209 13.71 -16.72 -11.34
CA TRP A 209 12.30 -16.43 -11.55
C TRP A 209 11.55 -17.69 -11.97
N SER A 210 10.40 -17.93 -11.34
CA SER A 210 9.39 -18.92 -11.75
C SER A 210 8.04 -18.57 -11.15
N GLU A 211 7.02 -19.30 -11.54
CA GLU A 211 5.68 -19.13 -10.97
C GLU A 211 5.63 -19.47 -9.47
N GLU A 212 6.46 -20.41 -9.00
CA GLU A 212 6.53 -20.87 -7.61
C GLU A 212 7.47 -20.01 -6.76
N ASN A 213 8.46 -19.38 -7.40
CA ASN A 213 9.47 -18.57 -6.70
C ASN A 213 8.96 -17.15 -6.46
N VAL A 214 7.97 -17.02 -5.58
CA VAL A 214 7.28 -15.76 -5.29
C VAL A 214 7.97 -14.90 -4.23
N TYR A 215 8.92 -15.46 -3.48
CA TYR A 215 9.57 -14.77 -2.37
C TYR A 215 10.92 -14.18 -2.76
N ILE A 216 11.23 -13.01 -2.23
CA ILE A 216 12.52 -12.35 -2.41
C ILE A 216 13.50 -12.92 -1.39
N LYS A 217 14.49 -13.68 -1.87
CA LYS A 217 15.62 -14.13 -1.05
C LYS A 217 16.59 -13.00 -0.77
N GLU A 218 16.96 -12.23 -1.82
CA GLU A 218 17.81 -11.06 -1.75
C GLU A 218 17.35 -10.00 -2.76
N LEU A 219 17.62 -8.73 -2.47
CA LEU A 219 17.42 -7.62 -3.38
C LEU A 219 18.70 -6.79 -3.45
N TYR A 220 19.05 -6.38 -4.66
CA TYR A 220 20.12 -5.44 -4.91
C TYR A 220 19.56 -4.20 -5.61
N VAL A 221 19.90 -3.03 -5.10
CA VAL A 221 19.55 -1.74 -5.68
C VAL A 221 20.84 -1.07 -6.13
N ASN A 222 20.95 -0.76 -7.42
CA ASN A 222 22.16 -0.20 -8.02
C ASN A 222 23.42 -1.01 -7.65
N GLY A 223 23.31 -2.35 -7.69
CA GLY A 223 24.38 -3.29 -7.39
C GLY A 223 24.71 -3.47 -5.90
N LYS A 224 24.05 -2.78 -5.00
CA LYS A 224 24.26 -2.89 -3.54
C LYS A 224 23.14 -3.67 -2.90
N LYS A 225 23.46 -4.57 -1.96
CA LYS A 225 22.47 -5.32 -1.18
C LYS A 225 21.55 -4.36 -0.44
N TYR A 226 20.24 -4.62 -0.53
CA TYR A 226 19.21 -3.72 -0.04
C TYR A 226 18.21 -4.47 0.84
N ASP A 227 18.11 -4.07 2.11
CA ASP A 227 17.30 -4.74 3.11
C ASP A 227 16.16 -3.85 3.66
N LYS A 228 15.47 -3.15 2.75
CA LYS A 228 14.23 -2.43 3.06
C LYS A 228 13.07 -3.03 2.27
N SER A 229 11.85 -2.81 2.74
CA SER A 229 10.60 -3.18 2.06
C SER A 229 9.98 -2.01 1.27
N TYR A 230 10.76 -0.97 0.99
CA TYR A 230 10.33 0.21 0.21
C TYR A 230 11.51 0.83 -0.55
N LEU A 231 11.20 1.59 -1.60
CA LEU A 231 12.08 2.50 -2.32
C LEU A 231 11.59 3.92 -2.09
N THR A 232 12.48 4.92 -2.28
CA THR A 232 12.05 6.33 -2.26
C THR A 232 11.75 6.84 -3.67
N TYR A 233 10.96 7.91 -3.75
CA TYR A 233 10.70 8.59 -5.00
C TYR A 233 12.00 9.09 -5.65
N GLU A 234 12.90 9.62 -4.86
CA GLU A 234 14.21 10.10 -5.29
C GLU A 234 15.04 8.98 -5.92
N ASP A 235 15.08 7.79 -5.29
CA ASP A 235 15.77 6.62 -5.84
C ASP A 235 15.26 6.27 -7.24
N VAL A 236 13.94 6.24 -7.39
CA VAL A 236 13.27 5.90 -8.66
C VAL A 236 13.51 6.99 -9.71
N GLN A 237 13.35 8.27 -9.36
CA GLN A 237 13.51 9.40 -10.28
C GLN A 237 14.95 9.59 -10.75
N ALA A 238 15.92 9.19 -9.96
CA ALA A 238 17.34 9.23 -10.35
C ALA A 238 17.70 8.18 -11.43
N GLY A 239 16.79 7.24 -11.69
CA GLY A 239 17.06 6.02 -12.46
C GLY A 239 17.59 4.93 -11.54
N ILE A 240 17.02 3.72 -11.63
CA ILE A 240 17.29 2.66 -10.67
C ILE A 240 17.46 1.31 -11.38
N THR A 241 18.41 0.53 -10.89
CA THR A 241 18.56 -0.88 -11.27
C THR A 241 18.16 -1.75 -10.09
N LEU A 242 17.18 -2.61 -10.28
CA LEU A 242 16.69 -3.59 -9.31
C LEU A 242 17.09 -4.99 -9.76
N HIS A 243 17.71 -5.77 -8.87
CA HIS A 243 18.01 -7.17 -9.14
C HIS A 243 17.46 -8.01 -7.98
N PHE A 244 16.45 -8.82 -8.26
CA PHE A 244 15.79 -9.68 -7.30
C PHE A 244 16.30 -11.11 -7.42
N VAL A 245 16.78 -11.69 -6.34
CA VAL A 245 17.05 -13.13 -6.24
C VAL A 245 15.82 -13.78 -5.62
N MET A 246 15.13 -14.60 -6.42
CA MET A 246 13.85 -15.19 -6.05
C MET A 246 13.99 -16.56 -5.39
N SER A 247 12.95 -16.99 -4.66
CA SER A 247 12.91 -18.27 -3.94
C SER A 247 11.47 -18.74 -3.77
N GLY A 248 11.27 -20.06 -3.77
CA GLY A 248 9.99 -20.68 -3.37
C GLY A 248 9.74 -20.71 -1.86
N LYS A 249 10.71 -20.26 -1.04
CA LYS A 249 10.59 -20.24 0.42
C LYS A 249 10.67 -18.80 0.95
N PRO A 250 9.78 -18.40 1.89
CA PRO A 250 9.81 -17.08 2.48
C PRO A 250 11.09 -16.80 3.26
N ASN A 251 11.61 -15.59 3.14
CA ASN A 251 12.73 -15.10 3.95
C ASN A 251 12.20 -14.24 5.10
N TYR A 252 12.03 -14.84 6.26
CA TYR A 252 11.51 -14.16 7.47
C TYR A 252 12.52 -13.23 8.16
N LYS A 253 13.73 -13.08 7.60
CA LYS A 253 14.76 -12.20 8.17
C LYS A 253 14.95 -10.92 7.35
N ARG A 254 14.51 -10.91 6.09
CA ARG A 254 14.70 -9.79 5.18
C ARG A 254 13.67 -8.70 5.44
N ALA A 255 14.13 -7.46 5.55
CA ALA A 255 13.32 -6.23 5.61
C ALA A 255 12.26 -6.21 6.74
N VAL A 256 12.54 -6.87 7.86
CA VAL A 256 11.60 -7.00 8.99
C VAL A 256 11.84 -5.98 10.11
N SER A 257 13.04 -5.37 10.16
CA SER A 257 13.37 -4.37 11.18
C SER A 257 12.48 -3.11 11.03
N VAL A 258 12.34 -2.34 12.10
CA VAL A 258 11.53 -1.11 12.07
C VAL A 258 12.03 -0.13 11.01
N ASP A 259 13.35 0.01 10.86
CA ASP A 259 13.97 0.92 9.88
C ASP A 259 13.87 0.44 8.43
N ALA A 260 13.59 -0.84 8.24
CA ALA A 260 13.38 -1.42 6.93
C ALA A 260 11.93 -1.29 6.43
N ARG A 261 11.01 -0.83 7.25
CA ARG A 261 9.58 -0.68 6.92
C ARG A 261 9.29 0.69 6.31
N PRO A 262 8.26 0.81 5.46
CA PRO A 262 7.82 2.10 4.93
C PRO A 262 7.48 3.08 6.06
N ALA A 263 7.72 4.37 5.87
CA ALA A 263 7.29 5.39 6.82
C ALA A 263 5.76 5.57 6.79
N SER A 264 5.22 6.20 7.82
CA SER A 264 3.82 6.54 8.01
C SER A 264 3.74 7.91 8.66
N LEU A 265 2.65 8.64 8.50
CA LEU A 265 2.49 9.99 9.07
C LEU A 265 2.84 10.02 10.57
N SER A 266 2.37 9.04 11.34
CA SER A 266 2.61 8.92 12.77
C SER A 266 3.91 8.18 13.14
N SER A 267 4.81 7.92 12.20
CA SER A 267 6.09 7.26 12.50
C SER A 267 7.08 8.24 13.12
N PRO A 268 7.63 7.99 14.32
CA PRO A 268 8.61 8.87 14.92
C PRO A 268 9.84 9.08 14.01
N GLY A 269 10.23 10.34 13.82
CA GLY A 269 11.47 10.71 13.11
C GLY A 269 11.52 10.34 11.62
N LYS A 270 10.40 9.94 11.01
CA LYS A 270 10.34 9.62 9.57
C LYS A 270 9.35 10.53 8.86
N THR A 271 9.72 11.00 7.68
CA THR A 271 8.84 11.77 6.81
C THR A 271 8.33 10.85 5.71
N MET A 272 7.03 10.76 5.56
CA MET A 272 6.36 10.00 4.50
C MET A 272 6.20 10.84 3.23
N PHE A 273 5.99 12.15 3.38
CA PHE A 273 5.72 13.06 2.28
C PHE A 273 6.99 13.77 1.82
N TYR A 274 7.01 14.12 0.54
CA TYR A 274 8.07 14.92 -0.05
C TYR A 274 8.14 16.29 0.66
N GLN A 275 9.25 16.59 1.28
CA GLN A 275 9.53 17.97 1.72
C GLN A 275 9.97 18.73 0.48
N ILE A 276 9.14 19.67 0.02
CA ILE A 276 9.60 20.68 -0.93
C ILE A 276 10.72 21.42 -0.20
N SER A 277 11.96 21.13 -0.60
CA SER A 277 13.09 21.95 -0.13
C SER A 277 12.81 23.36 -0.62
N ASP A 278 12.82 24.32 0.28
CA ASP A 278 12.84 25.73 -0.06
C ASP A 278 14.05 25.94 -0.99
N SER A 279 13.83 25.80 -2.28
CA SER A 279 14.81 26.24 -3.28
C SER A 279 14.86 27.76 -3.17
N LYS A 280 15.92 28.23 -2.55
CA LYS A 280 16.30 29.64 -2.48
C LYS A 280 16.34 30.27 -3.88
#